data_1ed7558073fbce7abf1be0413ff36a77
#
_entry.id   1ed7558073fbce7abf1be0413ff36a77
#
_cell.length_a   1.000
_cell.length_b   1.000
_cell.length_c   1.000
_cell.angle_alpha   90.00
_cell.angle_beta   90.00
_cell.angle_gamma   90.00
#
_symmetry.space_group_name_H-M   'P 1'
#
loop_
_entity.id
_entity.type
_entity.pdbx_description
1 polymer ?
#
loop_
_entity_poly.entity_id
_entity_poly.type
_entity_poly.pdbx_seq_one_letter_code
_entity_poly.pdbx_strand_id
1 'polypeptide(L)'
;MARAMTITEKILAKHAGLVQVEPGELITAKVDITLANDITGPVAIKAFRKTGAKKVFDRERAVFVPDHFVPNKDIKSAEQAKILREFAREQNLTHYFEVGRMGIEHALLPDKGIVTAGDVVLGADSHTCTYGALGCFSTGVGSTDLGCAMASGQTWLRVPSTIKVEFNGELAPWVSAKDLILHLIGDIGVDGALYKSLEIGGETIANMGMDGRFTICNMAIEAGAKNGIIVPDKVTREFLKGRSLREPVFFESDENAEYERVIRYDVSKIEPTVAFPHLPENTRPISKVGDVKIDQAVIGSCTNGRLSDLEVAAKILKGRKVNKDVRLIVFPGTREIYLEAMKRGYLETFIEAGAAVSTPTCGPCLGGHCGVLAKGERAISTTNRNFVGRMGDVESEVYLASPAVAAASAVAGKIVSPDML
;
A
#
# COMPACT_ATOMS: atom_id res chain seq x y z
N MET A 1 -4.40 -36.69 -12.44
CA MET A 1 -5.25 -35.50 -12.29
C MET A 1 -4.33 -34.31 -12.11
N ALA A 2 -4.69 -33.13 -12.61
CA ALA A 2 -3.89 -31.93 -12.35
C ALA A 2 -3.90 -31.64 -10.83
N ARG A 3 -2.79 -31.13 -10.29
CA ARG A 3 -2.69 -30.70 -8.90
C ARG A 3 -3.64 -29.52 -8.65
N ALA A 4 -4.29 -29.50 -7.49
CA ALA A 4 -5.06 -28.34 -7.06
C ALA A 4 -4.12 -27.15 -6.75
N MET A 5 -4.47 -25.96 -7.23
CA MET A 5 -3.63 -24.78 -7.16
C MET A 5 -4.31 -23.64 -6.38
N THR A 6 -3.51 -22.86 -5.65
CA THR A 6 -3.92 -21.59 -5.09
C THR A 6 -4.12 -20.53 -6.17
N ILE A 7 -4.82 -19.43 -5.87
CA ILE A 7 -4.99 -18.30 -6.79
C ILE A 7 -3.63 -17.79 -7.31
N THR A 8 -2.63 -17.68 -6.44
CA THR A 8 -1.26 -17.25 -6.79
C THR A 8 -0.63 -18.20 -7.80
N GLU A 9 -0.70 -19.51 -7.58
CA GLU A 9 -0.17 -20.52 -8.48
C GLU A 9 -0.87 -20.48 -9.85
N LYS A 10 -2.21 -20.32 -9.87
CA LYS A 10 -2.98 -20.21 -11.14
C LYS A 10 -2.58 -18.99 -11.97
N ILE A 11 -2.43 -17.82 -11.33
CA ILE A 11 -1.99 -16.60 -12.01
C ILE A 11 -0.59 -16.80 -12.60
N LEU A 12 0.34 -17.33 -11.81
CA LEU A 12 1.72 -17.56 -12.24
C LEU A 12 1.83 -18.61 -13.33
N ALA A 13 1.11 -19.74 -13.25
CA ALA A 13 1.03 -20.75 -14.28
C ALA A 13 0.56 -20.16 -15.62
N LYS A 14 -0.52 -19.38 -15.59
CA LYS A 14 -1.05 -18.70 -16.78
C LYS A 14 -0.01 -17.80 -17.43
N HIS A 15 0.72 -17.01 -16.66
CA HIS A 15 1.72 -16.07 -17.17
C HIS A 15 3.03 -16.73 -17.59
N ALA A 16 3.32 -17.92 -17.05
CA ALA A 16 4.43 -18.76 -17.50
C ALA A 16 4.08 -19.61 -18.75
N GLY A 17 2.80 -19.66 -19.15
CA GLY A 17 2.34 -20.53 -20.23
C GLY A 17 2.35 -22.01 -19.86
N LEU A 18 2.25 -22.31 -18.56
CA LEU A 18 2.24 -23.65 -18.00
C LEU A 18 0.83 -24.07 -17.61
N VAL A 19 0.58 -25.37 -17.60
CA VAL A 19 -0.71 -25.93 -17.13
C VAL A 19 -0.83 -25.84 -15.61
N GLN A 20 0.28 -26.04 -14.92
CA GLN A 20 0.39 -25.96 -13.46
C GLN A 20 1.80 -25.54 -13.07
N VAL A 21 1.94 -25.05 -11.83
CA VAL A 21 3.22 -24.76 -11.17
C VAL A 21 3.18 -25.24 -9.73
N GLU A 22 4.35 -25.40 -9.12
CA GLU A 22 4.49 -25.83 -7.73
C GLU A 22 5.32 -24.82 -6.91
N PRO A 23 5.05 -24.67 -5.59
CA PRO A 23 5.90 -23.86 -4.73
C PRO A 23 7.37 -24.28 -4.81
N GLY A 24 8.25 -23.28 -4.95
CA GLY A 24 9.69 -23.50 -5.09
C GLY A 24 10.19 -23.62 -6.54
N GLU A 25 9.30 -23.85 -7.52
CA GLU A 25 9.65 -23.93 -8.93
C GLU A 25 10.12 -22.56 -9.46
N LEU A 26 11.17 -22.57 -10.29
CA LEU A 26 11.65 -21.37 -10.99
C LEU A 26 10.95 -21.27 -12.35
N ILE A 27 10.24 -20.20 -12.56
CA ILE A 27 9.49 -19.92 -13.77
C ILE A 27 9.92 -18.59 -14.41
N THR A 28 9.68 -18.47 -15.71
CA THR A 28 9.68 -17.17 -16.39
C THR A 28 8.23 -16.78 -16.69
N ALA A 29 7.77 -15.69 -16.07
CA ALA A 29 6.41 -15.21 -16.21
C ALA A 29 6.36 -13.93 -17.06
N LYS A 30 5.34 -13.79 -17.88
CA LYS A 30 4.98 -12.53 -18.56
C LYS A 30 4.52 -11.52 -17.52
N VAL A 31 4.84 -10.26 -17.74
CA VAL A 31 4.47 -9.13 -16.88
C VAL A 31 3.42 -8.29 -17.58
N ASP A 32 2.32 -7.98 -16.88
CA ASP A 32 1.28 -7.11 -17.40
C ASP A 32 1.57 -5.64 -17.19
N ILE A 33 2.09 -5.28 -16.01
CA ILE A 33 2.40 -3.88 -15.67
C ILE A 33 3.78 -3.82 -15.02
N THR A 34 4.58 -2.85 -15.46
CA THR A 34 5.79 -2.40 -14.78
C THR A 34 5.58 -1.00 -14.22
N LEU A 35 5.99 -0.75 -12.96
CA LEU A 35 5.75 0.50 -12.26
C LEU A 35 7.02 1.03 -11.60
N ALA A 36 7.28 2.33 -11.75
CA ALA A 36 8.33 3.03 -11.02
C ALA A 36 7.92 4.46 -10.66
N ASN A 37 8.49 4.96 -9.56
CA ASN A 37 8.31 6.31 -9.06
C ASN A 37 9.56 7.18 -9.28
N ASP A 38 9.55 8.42 -8.79
CA ASP A 38 10.63 9.40 -8.96
C ASP A 38 11.93 9.03 -8.24
N ILE A 39 11.91 8.09 -7.28
CA ILE A 39 13.13 7.59 -6.59
C ILE A 39 13.73 6.42 -7.36
N THR A 40 12.92 5.45 -7.72
CA THR A 40 13.36 4.16 -8.26
C THR A 40 13.45 4.15 -9.79
N GLY A 41 12.65 4.98 -10.45
CA GLY A 41 12.57 5.08 -11.89
C GLY A 41 13.88 5.47 -12.57
N PRO A 42 14.65 6.46 -12.08
CA PRO A 42 15.96 6.78 -12.69
C PRO A 42 16.93 5.60 -12.70
N VAL A 43 16.91 4.76 -11.66
CA VAL A 43 17.73 3.54 -11.56
C VAL A 43 17.23 2.47 -12.53
N ALA A 44 15.91 2.25 -12.60
CA ALA A 44 15.29 1.32 -13.54
C ALA A 44 15.55 1.71 -15.01
N ILE A 45 15.44 3.00 -15.35
CA ILE A 45 15.76 3.53 -16.68
C ILE A 45 17.23 3.29 -17.05
N LYS A 46 18.15 3.49 -16.08
CA LYS A 46 19.57 3.20 -16.29
C LYS A 46 19.80 1.69 -16.56
N ALA A 47 19.14 0.83 -15.82
CA ALA A 47 19.19 -0.62 -16.04
C ALA A 47 18.58 -1.00 -17.39
N PHE A 48 17.40 -0.48 -17.74
CA PHE A 48 16.77 -0.67 -19.04
C PHE A 48 17.74 -0.31 -20.19
N ARG A 49 18.36 0.87 -20.15
CA ARG A 49 19.33 1.29 -21.18
C ARG A 49 20.53 0.36 -21.31
N LYS A 50 20.99 -0.24 -20.20
CA LYS A 50 22.09 -1.22 -20.20
C LYS A 50 21.75 -2.54 -20.90
N THR A 51 20.46 -2.90 -20.98
CA THR A 51 20.04 -4.10 -21.74
C THR A 51 20.27 -3.96 -23.25
N GLY A 52 20.45 -2.74 -23.75
CA GLY A 52 20.52 -2.43 -25.18
C GLY A 52 19.16 -2.26 -25.85
N ALA A 53 18.07 -2.50 -25.14
CA ALA A 53 16.72 -2.28 -25.65
C ALA A 53 16.50 -0.81 -26.02
N LYS A 54 15.84 -0.56 -27.15
CA LYS A 54 15.52 0.79 -27.64
C LYS A 54 14.12 1.23 -27.28
N LYS A 55 13.21 0.28 -27.01
CA LYS A 55 11.82 0.53 -26.64
C LYS A 55 11.45 -0.36 -25.45
N VAL A 56 10.56 0.14 -24.60
CA VAL A 56 9.92 -0.67 -23.59
C VAL A 56 9.05 -1.74 -24.26
N PHE A 57 8.81 -2.86 -23.57
CA PHE A 57 8.05 -3.98 -24.11
C PHE A 57 6.63 -3.58 -24.57
N ASP A 58 6.01 -2.65 -23.84
CA ASP A 58 4.71 -2.09 -24.16
C ASP A 58 4.56 -0.71 -23.50
N ARG A 59 4.29 0.33 -24.29
CA ARG A 59 4.11 1.72 -23.83
C ARG A 59 2.85 1.94 -22.97
N GLU A 60 1.87 1.04 -23.06
CA GLU A 60 0.63 1.08 -22.29
C GLU A 60 0.75 0.31 -20.96
N ARG A 61 1.84 -0.41 -20.78
CA ARG A 61 2.10 -1.29 -19.63
C ARG A 61 3.31 -0.86 -18.81
N ALA A 62 4.11 0.07 -19.29
CA ALA A 62 5.17 0.71 -18.52
C ALA A 62 4.63 2.01 -17.92
N VAL A 63 4.55 2.07 -16.58
CA VAL A 63 3.90 3.15 -15.83
C VAL A 63 4.92 3.88 -14.99
N PHE A 64 4.89 5.22 -15.03
CA PHE A 64 5.73 6.07 -14.19
C PHE A 64 4.89 7.10 -13.44
N VAL A 65 5.03 7.10 -12.12
CA VAL A 65 4.31 8.00 -11.22
C VAL A 65 5.31 8.71 -10.30
N PRO A 66 5.69 9.97 -10.57
CA PRO A 66 6.39 10.76 -9.57
C PRO A 66 5.41 11.10 -8.44
N ASP A 67 5.64 10.56 -7.24
CA ASP A 67 4.75 10.72 -6.09
C ASP A 67 5.47 10.83 -4.73
N HIS A 68 6.79 10.60 -4.71
CA HIS A 68 7.54 10.60 -3.45
C HIS A 68 8.09 11.98 -3.08
N PHE A 69 8.75 12.67 -4.03
CA PHE A 69 9.40 13.97 -3.80
C PHE A 69 8.76 15.10 -4.60
N VAL A 70 7.48 14.98 -4.85
CA VAL A 70 6.73 15.96 -5.64
C VAL A 70 5.59 16.59 -4.84
N PRO A 71 5.28 17.88 -5.02
CA PRO A 71 6.09 18.85 -5.78
C PRO A 71 7.56 18.85 -5.30
N ASN A 72 8.52 18.98 -6.22
CA ASN A 72 9.92 18.70 -5.94
C ASN A 72 10.45 19.51 -4.75
N LYS A 73 11.01 18.83 -3.77
CA LYS A 73 11.52 19.40 -2.51
C LYS A 73 12.89 20.08 -2.63
N ASP A 74 13.68 19.70 -3.63
CA ASP A 74 15.02 20.19 -3.89
C ASP A 74 15.43 19.98 -5.36
N ILE A 75 16.61 20.51 -5.76
CA ILE A 75 17.13 20.39 -7.12
C ILE A 75 17.32 18.91 -7.53
N LYS A 76 17.82 18.06 -6.63
CA LYS A 76 18.07 16.65 -6.91
C LYS A 76 16.76 15.91 -7.22
N SER A 77 15.71 16.15 -6.48
CA SER A 77 14.39 15.55 -6.74
C SER A 77 13.80 16.08 -8.06
N ALA A 78 14.03 17.36 -8.39
CA ALA A 78 13.60 17.91 -9.67
C ALA A 78 14.33 17.25 -10.86
N GLU A 79 15.62 16.96 -10.74
CA GLU A 79 16.39 16.21 -11.74
C GLU A 79 15.86 14.76 -11.89
N GLN A 80 15.53 14.09 -10.79
CA GLN A 80 14.93 12.74 -10.83
C GLN A 80 13.59 12.75 -11.57
N ALA A 81 12.69 13.67 -11.23
CA ALA A 81 11.41 13.81 -11.91
C ALA A 81 11.59 14.18 -13.40
N LYS A 82 12.59 14.99 -13.73
CA LYS A 82 12.93 15.32 -15.12
C LYS A 82 13.34 14.08 -15.92
N ILE A 83 14.18 13.21 -15.35
CA ILE A 83 14.59 11.95 -15.99
C ILE A 83 13.38 11.09 -16.35
N LEU A 84 12.41 10.94 -15.44
CA LEU A 84 11.18 10.20 -15.69
C LEU A 84 10.37 10.81 -16.84
N ARG A 85 10.20 12.13 -16.80
CA ARG A 85 9.44 12.88 -17.80
C ARG A 85 10.06 12.76 -19.20
N GLU A 86 11.37 12.88 -19.30
CA GLU A 86 12.10 12.76 -20.55
C GLU A 86 12.02 11.33 -21.10
N PHE A 87 12.19 10.31 -20.25
CA PHE A 87 12.04 8.92 -20.64
C PHE A 87 10.61 8.60 -21.07
N ALA A 88 9.61 9.08 -20.34
CA ALA A 88 8.20 8.88 -20.72
C ALA A 88 7.90 9.46 -22.12
N ARG A 89 8.46 10.62 -22.44
CA ARG A 89 8.36 11.23 -23.79
C ARG A 89 9.14 10.43 -24.85
N GLU A 90 10.38 10.04 -24.54
CA GLU A 90 11.23 9.21 -25.42
C GLU A 90 10.54 7.90 -25.82
N GLN A 91 9.91 7.23 -24.84
CA GLN A 91 9.21 5.96 -25.03
C GLN A 91 7.74 6.12 -25.44
N ASN A 92 7.22 7.35 -25.50
CA ASN A 92 5.82 7.67 -25.77
C ASN A 92 4.87 6.89 -24.85
N LEU A 93 5.16 6.90 -23.53
CA LEU A 93 4.37 6.17 -22.54
C LEU A 93 2.99 6.75 -22.38
N THR A 94 1.97 5.90 -22.36
CA THR A 94 0.57 6.30 -22.14
C THR A 94 0.33 6.72 -20.68
N HIS A 95 1.01 6.07 -19.75
CA HIS A 95 0.78 6.21 -18.31
C HIS A 95 1.98 6.89 -17.63
N TYR A 96 2.06 8.21 -17.78
CA TYR A 96 2.93 9.10 -17.02
C TYR A 96 2.08 10.18 -16.33
N PHE A 97 2.22 10.32 -15.02
CA PHE A 97 1.35 11.17 -14.22
C PHE A 97 2.13 12.32 -13.59
N GLU A 98 2.24 13.43 -14.31
CA GLU A 98 2.93 14.65 -13.88
C GLU A 98 2.21 15.33 -12.71
N VAL A 99 2.92 16.16 -11.94
CA VAL A 99 2.37 17.03 -10.88
C VAL A 99 1.08 17.71 -11.34
N GLY A 100 0.05 17.65 -10.49
CA GLY A 100 -1.31 18.12 -10.79
C GLY A 100 -2.24 17.04 -11.39
N ARG A 101 -1.67 15.98 -11.96
CA ARG A 101 -2.41 14.77 -12.40
C ARG A 101 -1.97 13.50 -11.66
N MET A 102 -1.02 13.66 -10.75
CA MET A 102 -0.45 12.57 -9.95
C MET A 102 -1.39 12.11 -8.83
N GLY A 103 -1.03 11.03 -8.24
CA GLY A 103 -1.51 10.47 -6.99
C GLY A 103 -0.44 9.56 -6.44
N ILE A 104 -0.59 9.08 -5.23
CA ILE A 104 0.28 8.03 -4.69
C ILE A 104 0.07 6.78 -5.55
N GLU A 105 1.13 6.24 -6.13
CA GLU A 105 1.07 5.21 -7.18
C GLU A 105 0.16 4.03 -6.83
N HIS A 106 0.19 3.55 -5.59
CA HIS A 106 -0.62 2.41 -5.14
C HIS A 106 -2.09 2.75 -4.86
N ALA A 107 -2.46 4.02 -4.84
CA ALA A 107 -3.85 4.47 -4.90
C ALA A 107 -4.27 4.81 -6.34
N LEU A 108 -3.36 5.44 -7.10
CA LEU A 108 -3.65 5.96 -8.43
C LEU A 108 -3.93 4.85 -9.46
N LEU A 109 -3.12 3.80 -9.51
CA LEU A 109 -3.25 2.76 -10.53
C LEU A 109 -4.59 2.02 -10.44
N PRO A 110 -5.07 1.58 -9.25
CA PRO A 110 -6.40 1.01 -9.12
C PRO A 110 -7.51 2.00 -9.50
N ASP A 111 -7.41 3.25 -9.06
CA ASP A 111 -8.43 4.28 -9.36
C ASP A 111 -8.55 4.56 -10.86
N LYS A 112 -7.44 4.46 -11.61
CA LYS A 112 -7.38 4.63 -13.06
C LYS A 112 -7.67 3.35 -13.86
N GLY A 113 -7.89 2.22 -13.20
CA GLY A 113 -8.13 0.94 -13.85
C GLY A 113 -6.93 0.40 -14.65
N ILE A 114 -5.73 0.89 -14.37
CA ILE A 114 -4.49 0.47 -15.04
C ILE A 114 -4.11 -0.95 -14.63
N VAL A 115 -4.37 -1.32 -13.39
CA VAL A 115 -4.22 -2.68 -12.86
C VAL A 115 -5.60 -3.32 -12.71
N THR A 116 -5.71 -4.60 -13.02
CA THR A 116 -6.96 -5.34 -12.98
C THR A 116 -6.77 -6.76 -12.48
N ALA A 117 -7.86 -7.46 -12.15
CA ALA A 117 -7.80 -8.83 -11.64
C ALA A 117 -7.05 -9.75 -12.62
N GLY A 118 -6.22 -10.62 -12.04
CA GLY A 118 -5.44 -11.62 -12.78
C GLY A 118 -4.13 -11.12 -13.36
N ASP A 119 -3.78 -9.84 -13.21
CA ASP A 119 -2.51 -9.28 -13.68
C ASP A 119 -1.30 -9.80 -12.88
N VAL A 120 -0.15 -9.87 -13.53
CA VAL A 120 1.17 -9.90 -12.89
C VAL A 120 1.78 -8.50 -12.95
N VAL A 121 1.95 -7.89 -11.78
CA VAL A 121 2.42 -6.51 -11.65
C VAL A 121 3.77 -6.47 -10.93
N LEU A 122 4.75 -5.84 -11.56
CA LEU A 122 6.07 -5.59 -10.95
C LEU A 122 6.26 -4.09 -10.73
N GLY A 123 6.58 -3.72 -9.51
CA GLY A 123 6.96 -2.35 -9.18
C GLY A 123 8.35 -2.27 -8.56
N ALA A 124 9.07 -1.19 -8.82
CA ALA A 124 10.29 -0.91 -8.07
C ALA A 124 9.99 -0.25 -6.72
N ASP A 125 8.82 -0.51 -6.18
CA ASP A 125 8.38 -0.15 -4.82
C ASP A 125 7.91 -1.39 -4.07
N SER A 126 8.27 -1.50 -2.80
CA SER A 126 7.95 -2.67 -1.99
C SER A 126 6.46 -2.85 -1.75
N HIS A 127 5.67 -1.76 -1.74
CA HIS A 127 4.21 -1.82 -1.52
C HIS A 127 3.40 -2.11 -2.80
N THR A 128 4.07 -2.49 -3.88
CA THR A 128 3.40 -2.99 -5.12
C THR A 128 2.44 -4.15 -4.82
N CYS A 129 2.63 -4.90 -3.73
CA CYS A 129 1.71 -5.93 -3.26
C CYS A 129 0.27 -5.43 -3.02
N THR A 130 0.05 -4.12 -2.90
CA THR A 130 -1.27 -3.49 -2.75
C THR A 130 -2.32 -4.00 -3.75
N TYR A 131 -1.91 -4.25 -4.99
CA TYR A 131 -2.85 -4.62 -6.06
C TYR A 131 -3.39 -6.05 -5.93
N GLY A 132 -2.82 -6.86 -5.04
CA GLY A 132 -3.40 -8.15 -4.68
C GLY A 132 -4.81 -8.06 -4.12
N ALA A 133 -5.23 -6.91 -3.63
CA ALA A 133 -6.63 -6.62 -3.27
C ALA A 133 -7.61 -6.76 -4.44
N LEU A 134 -7.13 -6.65 -5.69
CA LEU A 134 -7.89 -6.88 -6.92
C LEU A 134 -7.80 -8.33 -7.42
N GLY A 135 -7.04 -9.20 -6.74
CA GLY A 135 -6.73 -10.54 -7.24
C GLY A 135 -5.60 -10.57 -8.26
N CYS A 136 -4.60 -9.68 -8.12
CA CYS A 136 -3.38 -9.67 -8.91
C CYS A 136 -2.27 -10.43 -8.17
N PHE A 137 -1.35 -11.04 -8.92
CA PHE A 137 -0.02 -11.31 -8.38
C PHE A 137 0.84 -10.06 -8.55
N SER A 138 1.00 -9.30 -7.50
CA SER A 138 1.71 -8.02 -7.53
C SER A 138 2.82 -7.99 -6.48
N THR A 139 4.02 -7.59 -6.89
CA THR A 139 5.20 -7.67 -6.00
C THR A 139 6.23 -6.59 -6.30
N GLY A 140 6.91 -6.15 -5.24
CA GLY A 140 8.08 -5.30 -5.34
C GLY A 140 9.31 -6.07 -5.81
N VAL A 141 10.10 -5.45 -6.69
CA VAL A 141 11.38 -5.96 -7.19
C VAL A 141 12.45 -4.86 -7.15
N GLY A 142 13.71 -5.25 -7.29
CA GLY A 142 14.81 -4.28 -7.43
C GLY A 142 14.65 -3.45 -8.70
N SER A 143 15.10 -2.17 -8.66
CA SER A 143 15.03 -1.29 -9.83
C SER A 143 15.77 -1.86 -11.04
N THR A 144 16.81 -2.67 -10.83
CA THR A 144 17.55 -3.35 -11.91
C THR A 144 16.68 -4.40 -12.58
N ASP A 145 15.99 -5.24 -11.79
CA ASP A 145 15.08 -6.28 -12.30
C ASP A 145 13.90 -5.63 -13.04
N LEU A 146 13.37 -4.53 -12.48
CA LEU A 146 12.33 -3.76 -13.17
C LEU A 146 12.80 -3.25 -14.53
N GLY A 147 14.03 -2.71 -14.62
CA GLY A 147 14.61 -2.25 -15.89
C GLY A 147 14.72 -3.37 -16.93
N CYS A 148 15.08 -4.60 -16.52
CA CYS A 148 15.07 -5.78 -17.38
C CYS A 148 13.65 -6.17 -17.79
N ALA A 149 12.68 -6.15 -16.87
CA ALA A 149 11.29 -6.44 -17.16
C ALA A 149 10.67 -5.42 -18.13
N MET A 150 11.01 -4.13 -17.98
CA MET A 150 10.59 -3.09 -18.92
C MET A 150 11.10 -3.34 -20.35
N ALA A 151 12.26 -3.97 -20.52
CA ALA A 151 12.82 -4.29 -21.82
C ALA A 151 12.19 -5.56 -22.43
N SER A 152 11.96 -6.60 -21.62
CA SER A 152 11.58 -7.94 -22.07
C SER A 152 10.08 -8.26 -21.97
N GLY A 153 9.33 -7.56 -21.10
CA GLY A 153 7.97 -7.93 -20.73
C GLY A 153 7.88 -9.21 -19.91
N GLN A 154 8.99 -9.64 -19.31
CA GLN A 154 9.08 -10.89 -18.56
C GLN A 154 9.94 -10.73 -17.31
N THR A 155 9.73 -11.60 -16.34
CA THR A 155 10.58 -11.76 -15.17
C THR A 155 10.71 -13.22 -14.79
N TRP A 156 11.79 -13.57 -14.12
CA TRP A 156 11.90 -14.86 -13.47
C TRP A 156 11.43 -14.77 -12.03
N LEU A 157 10.76 -15.80 -11.54
CA LEU A 157 10.22 -15.91 -10.20
C LEU A 157 10.41 -17.33 -9.69
N ARG A 158 10.65 -17.46 -8.38
CA ARG A 158 10.40 -18.71 -7.69
C ARG A 158 8.95 -18.67 -7.21
N VAL A 159 8.14 -19.65 -7.57
CA VAL A 159 6.73 -19.72 -7.13
C VAL A 159 6.68 -19.74 -5.59
N PRO A 160 6.03 -18.76 -4.94
CA PRO A 160 5.92 -18.74 -3.50
C PRO A 160 4.93 -19.79 -3.01
N SER A 161 5.18 -20.42 -1.87
CA SER A 161 4.13 -21.13 -1.13
C SER A 161 3.12 -20.15 -0.55
N THR A 162 1.91 -20.60 -0.27
CA THR A 162 0.81 -19.75 0.21
C THR A 162 0.47 -20.04 1.66
N ILE A 163 0.37 -18.98 2.46
CA ILE A 163 -0.25 -18.98 3.79
C ILE A 163 -1.65 -18.44 3.63
N LYS A 164 -2.67 -19.17 4.10
CA LYS A 164 -4.05 -18.70 4.13
C LYS A 164 -4.33 -18.00 5.46
N VAL A 165 -4.93 -16.79 5.38
CA VAL A 165 -5.32 -16.01 6.55
C VAL A 165 -6.81 -15.72 6.47
N GLU A 166 -7.55 -16.13 7.48
CA GLU A 166 -9.01 -15.97 7.56
C GLU A 166 -9.36 -15.07 8.75
N PHE A 167 -10.00 -13.93 8.47
CA PHE A 167 -10.56 -13.03 9.47
C PHE A 167 -12.08 -13.21 9.53
N ASN A 168 -12.59 -13.61 10.68
CA ASN A 168 -14.01 -13.92 10.88
C ASN A 168 -14.57 -13.17 12.09
N GLY A 169 -15.85 -12.82 12.02
CA GLY A 169 -16.57 -12.10 13.08
C GLY A 169 -16.79 -10.62 12.74
N GLU A 170 -17.44 -9.91 13.65
CA GLU A 170 -17.73 -8.48 13.54
C GLU A 170 -16.60 -7.64 14.14
N LEU A 171 -16.23 -6.57 13.44
CA LEU A 171 -15.21 -5.63 13.92
C LEU A 171 -15.72 -4.88 15.15
N ALA A 172 -14.90 -4.82 16.18
CA ALA A 172 -15.15 -3.97 17.34
C ALA A 172 -15.17 -2.48 16.92
N PRO A 173 -15.77 -1.58 17.71
CA PRO A 173 -15.75 -0.15 17.45
C PRO A 173 -14.32 0.36 17.20
N TRP A 174 -14.17 1.19 16.16
CA TRP A 174 -12.90 1.79 15.73
C TRP A 174 -11.82 0.82 15.24
N VAL A 175 -12.09 -0.47 15.19
CA VAL A 175 -11.20 -1.44 14.53
C VAL A 175 -11.42 -1.38 13.03
N SER A 176 -10.32 -1.36 12.28
CA SER A 176 -10.29 -1.22 10.82
C SER A 176 -9.36 -2.25 10.18
N ALA A 177 -9.29 -2.24 8.87
CA ALA A 177 -8.34 -3.05 8.10
C ALA A 177 -6.89 -2.86 8.55
N LYS A 178 -6.52 -1.64 8.98
CA LYS A 178 -5.18 -1.33 9.50
C LYS A 178 -4.89 -2.12 10.79
N ASP A 179 -5.87 -2.23 11.67
CA ASP A 179 -5.72 -2.95 12.92
C ASP A 179 -5.58 -4.45 12.67
N LEU A 180 -6.33 -5.00 11.70
CA LEU A 180 -6.23 -6.41 11.32
C LEU A 180 -4.85 -6.78 10.79
N ILE A 181 -4.31 -5.98 9.87
CA ILE A 181 -2.98 -6.26 9.32
C ILE A 181 -1.87 -6.04 10.35
N LEU A 182 -1.97 -5.02 11.20
CA LEU A 182 -1.04 -4.83 12.31
C LEU A 182 -1.09 -5.99 13.30
N HIS A 183 -2.30 -6.49 13.61
CA HIS A 183 -2.47 -7.66 14.46
C HIS A 183 -1.79 -8.91 13.86
N LEU A 184 -2.01 -9.17 12.57
CA LEU A 184 -1.35 -10.26 11.85
C LEU A 184 0.18 -10.13 11.91
N ILE A 185 0.73 -8.94 11.60
CA ILE A 185 2.17 -8.70 11.62
C ILE A 185 2.74 -8.89 13.04
N GLY A 186 2.00 -8.44 14.07
CA GLY A 186 2.39 -8.63 15.46
C GLY A 186 2.40 -10.09 15.91
N ASP A 187 1.52 -10.93 15.32
CA ASP A 187 1.43 -12.35 15.64
C ASP A 187 2.50 -13.20 14.94
N ILE A 188 2.74 -12.94 13.63
CA ILE A 188 3.66 -13.78 12.85
C ILE A 188 5.07 -13.21 12.69
N GLY A 189 5.29 -11.94 13.06
CA GLY A 189 6.57 -11.24 12.90
C GLY A 189 6.78 -10.65 11.50
N VAL A 190 7.81 -9.80 11.36
CA VAL A 190 8.17 -9.13 10.10
C VAL A 190 8.74 -10.10 9.05
N ASP A 191 9.08 -11.32 9.42
CA ASP A 191 9.61 -12.37 8.54
C ASP A 191 8.70 -13.62 8.48
N GLY A 192 7.56 -13.62 9.20
CA GLY A 192 6.66 -14.77 9.32
C GLY A 192 6.05 -15.25 7.99
N ALA A 193 6.04 -14.39 6.98
CA ALA A 193 5.62 -14.73 5.62
C ALA A 193 6.74 -14.50 4.59
N LEU A 194 8.02 -14.58 5.00
CA LEU A 194 9.16 -14.30 4.13
C LEU A 194 9.11 -15.12 2.84
N TYR A 195 9.02 -14.41 1.71
CA TYR A 195 8.89 -14.98 0.36
C TYR A 195 7.65 -15.86 0.16
N LYS A 196 6.58 -15.68 0.92
CA LYS A 196 5.30 -16.39 0.78
C LYS A 196 4.26 -15.51 0.07
N SER A 197 3.18 -16.11 -0.41
CA SER A 197 1.95 -15.41 -0.72
C SER A 197 1.02 -15.48 0.49
N LEU A 198 0.43 -14.34 0.88
CA LEU A 198 -0.65 -14.31 1.89
C LEU A 198 -2.00 -14.28 1.16
N GLU A 199 -2.73 -15.39 1.14
CA GLU A 199 -4.10 -15.43 0.65
C GLU A 199 -5.05 -15.06 1.80
N ILE A 200 -5.65 -13.87 1.69
CA ILE A 200 -6.40 -13.25 2.77
C ILE A 200 -7.88 -13.32 2.47
N GLY A 201 -8.66 -13.83 3.42
CA GLY A 201 -10.09 -14.07 3.28
C GLY A 201 -10.82 -14.12 4.60
N GLY A 202 -11.97 -14.81 4.62
CA GLY A 202 -12.88 -14.92 5.74
C GLY A 202 -14.07 -13.96 5.65
N GLU A 203 -15.05 -14.14 6.52
CA GLU A 203 -16.30 -13.39 6.51
C GLU A 203 -16.10 -11.88 6.62
N THR A 204 -15.21 -11.44 7.51
CA THR A 204 -14.88 -10.03 7.70
C THR A 204 -14.35 -9.40 6.42
N ILE A 205 -13.47 -10.11 5.68
CA ILE A 205 -12.92 -9.61 4.42
C ILE A 205 -13.98 -9.59 3.31
N ALA A 206 -14.85 -10.59 3.26
CA ALA A 206 -15.94 -10.63 2.27
C ALA A 206 -16.91 -9.44 2.42
N ASN A 207 -17.10 -8.95 3.65
CA ASN A 207 -17.93 -7.78 3.96
C ASN A 207 -17.17 -6.45 3.91
N MET A 208 -15.85 -6.48 3.70
CA MET A 208 -14.98 -5.29 3.68
C MET A 208 -14.98 -4.61 2.31
N GLY A 209 -15.09 -3.27 2.30
CA GLY A 209 -14.92 -2.47 1.09
C GLY A 209 -13.49 -2.49 0.55
N MET A 210 -13.32 -2.07 -0.71
CA MET A 210 -12.01 -2.11 -1.39
C MET A 210 -10.92 -1.32 -0.69
N ASP A 211 -11.23 -0.17 -0.08
CA ASP A 211 -10.24 0.67 0.62
C ASP A 211 -9.53 -0.13 1.73
N GLY A 212 -10.30 -0.87 2.54
CA GLY A 212 -9.73 -1.74 3.58
C GLY A 212 -8.93 -2.91 3.01
N ARG A 213 -9.40 -3.51 1.91
CA ARG A 213 -8.68 -4.62 1.25
C ARG A 213 -7.32 -4.14 0.70
N PHE A 214 -7.26 -2.93 0.14
CA PHE A 214 -6.00 -2.32 -0.29
C PHE A 214 -5.06 -2.08 0.89
N THR A 215 -5.55 -1.62 2.04
CA THR A 215 -4.75 -1.44 3.26
C THR A 215 -4.11 -2.76 3.70
N ILE A 216 -4.87 -3.84 3.74
CA ILE A 216 -4.35 -5.16 4.16
C ILE A 216 -3.29 -5.68 3.18
N CYS A 217 -3.58 -5.67 1.89
CA CYS A 217 -2.62 -6.15 0.88
C CYS A 217 -1.38 -5.26 0.80
N ASN A 218 -1.52 -3.92 1.00
CA ASN A 218 -0.39 -2.99 1.04
C ASN A 218 0.65 -3.39 2.10
N MET A 219 0.20 -3.78 3.27
CA MET A 219 1.10 -4.10 4.39
C MET A 219 1.51 -5.58 4.46
N ALA A 220 1.13 -6.42 3.52
CA ALA A 220 1.57 -7.82 3.48
C ALA A 220 3.10 -7.95 3.42
N ILE A 221 3.77 -7.02 2.75
CA ILE A 221 5.24 -6.97 2.69
C ILE A 221 5.88 -6.74 4.05
N GLU A 222 5.19 -6.12 5.00
CA GLU A 222 5.72 -5.88 6.35
C GLU A 222 5.78 -7.16 7.21
N ALA A 223 5.14 -8.26 6.75
CA ALA A 223 5.36 -9.61 7.25
C ALA A 223 6.35 -10.41 6.38
N GLY A 224 7.05 -9.77 5.44
CA GLY A 224 8.00 -10.39 4.51
C GLY A 224 7.35 -11.03 3.26
N ALA A 225 6.05 -10.92 3.09
CA ALA A 225 5.35 -11.57 1.98
C ALA A 225 5.73 -11.00 0.61
N LYS A 226 5.82 -11.88 -0.37
CA LYS A 226 5.99 -11.50 -1.78
C LYS A 226 4.74 -10.85 -2.35
N ASN A 227 3.58 -11.32 -1.89
CA ASN A 227 2.27 -10.88 -2.34
C ASN A 227 1.24 -11.06 -1.22
N GLY A 228 0.36 -10.09 -1.04
CA GLY A 228 -0.90 -10.28 -0.31
C GLY A 228 -2.01 -10.29 -1.35
N ILE A 229 -2.86 -11.31 -1.34
CA ILE A 229 -3.89 -11.49 -2.37
C ILE A 229 -5.24 -11.80 -1.74
N ILE A 230 -6.29 -11.20 -2.29
CA ILE A 230 -7.68 -11.47 -1.93
C ILE A 230 -8.37 -12.05 -3.17
N VAL A 231 -9.08 -13.16 -2.99
CA VAL A 231 -9.85 -13.77 -4.09
C VAL A 231 -10.93 -12.78 -4.55
N PRO A 232 -10.99 -12.45 -5.85
CA PRO A 232 -11.94 -11.50 -6.38
C PRO A 232 -13.40 -11.96 -6.21
N ASP A 233 -14.17 -11.22 -5.46
CA ASP A 233 -15.58 -11.45 -5.20
C ASP A 233 -16.48 -10.37 -5.86
N LYS A 234 -17.75 -10.29 -5.42
CA LYS A 234 -18.70 -9.27 -5.90
C LYS A 234 -18.22 -7.84 -5.66
N VAL A 235 -17.53 -7.58 -4.53
CA VAL A 235 -17.03 -6.23 -4.18
C VAL A 235 -15.93 -5.83 -5.14
N THR A 236 -14.99 -6.74 -5.42
CA THR A 236 -13.91 -6.52 -6.39
C THR A 236 -14.47 -6.34 -7.81
N ARG A 237 -15.44 -7.17 -8.22
CA ARG A 237 -16.06 -7.08 -9.55
C ARG A 237 -16.77 -5.75 -9.76
N GLU A 238 -17.52 -5.28 -8.75
CA GLU A 238 -18.22 -3.98 -8.84
C GLU A 238 -17.23 -2.81 -8.86
N PHE A 239 -16.12 -2.88 -8.09
CA PHE A 239 -15.05 -1.88 -8.14
C PHE A 239 -14.41 -1.78 -9.53
N LEU A 240 -14.17 -2.90 -10.19
CA LEU A 240 -13.53 -2.95 -11.52
C LEU A 240 -14.47 -2.57 -12.67
N LYS A 241 -15.78 -2.71 -12.47
CA LYS A 241 -16.81 -2.47 -13.50
C LYS A 241 -16.75 -1.04 -14.05
N GLY A 242 -16.55 -0.91 -15.36
CA GLY A 242 -16.44 0.39 -16.04
C GLY A 242 -15.17 1.18 -15.69
N ARG A 243 -14.27 0.61 -14.89
CA ARG A 243 -13.01 1.21 -14.47
C ARG A 243 -11.80 0.59 -15.19
N SER A 244 -11.77 -0.74 -15.29
CA SER A 244 -10.65 -1.46 -15.88
C SER A 244 -10.40 -1.07 -17.34
N LEU A 245 -9.14 -0.76 -17.67
CA LEU A 245 -8.72 -0.48 -19.04
C LEU A 245 -8.54 -1.74 -19.88
N ARG A 246 -8.50 -2.91 -19.25
CA ARG A 246 -8.36 -4.23 -19.86
C ARG A 246 -9.41 -5.17 -19.26
N GLU A 247 -9.72 -6.26 -19.98
CA GLU A 247 -10.65 -7.27 -19.47
C GLU A 247 -10.08 -7.96 -18.22
N PRO A 248 -10.78 -7.96 -17.08
CA PRO A 248 -10.35 -8.63 -15.87
C PRO A 248 -10.41 -10.16 -16.03
N VAL A 249 -9.40 -10.87 -15.55
CA VAL A 249 -9.39 -12.34 -15.47
C VAL A 249 -9.49 -12.73 -13.99
N PHE A 250 -10.61 -13.34 -13.62
CA PHE A 250 -10.87 -13.73 -12.25
C PHE A 250 -10.42 -15.15 -11.97
N PHE A 251 -9.39 -15.27 -11.13
CA PHE A 251 -8.91 -16.55 -10.60
C PHE A 251 -9.41 -16.74 -9.18
N GLU A 252 -9.54 -17.98 -8.79
CA GLU A 252 -9.84 -18.42 -7.42
C GLU A 252 -9.03 -19.67 -7.10
N SER A 253 -8.74 -19.92 -5.85
CA SER A 253 -8.07 -21.15 -5.41
C SER A 253 -8.98 -22.35 -5.61
N ASP A 254 -8.39 -23.48 -5.96
CA ASP A 254 -9.14 -24.75 -6.02
C ASP A 254 -9.58 -25.13 -4.60
N GLU A 255 -10.70 -25.83 -4.48
CA GLU A 255 -11.28 -26.25 -3.20
C GLU A 255 -10.26 -27.06 -2.34
N ASN A 256 -9.47 -27.90 -3.00
CA ASN A 256 -8.44 -28.72 -2.37
C ASN A 256 -7.02 -28.15 -2.55
N ALA A 257 -6.88 -26.83 -2.74
CA ALA A 257 -5.58 -26.20 -2.81
C ALA A 257 -4.80 -26.40 -1.50
N GLU A 258 -3.51 -26.67 -1.63
CA GLU A 258 -2.64 -26.89 -0.48
C GLU A 258 -2.04 -25.56 0.00
N TYR A 259 -2.16 -25.31 1.30
CA TYR A 259 -1.58 -24.17 1.98
C TYR A 259 -0.48 -24.62 2.94
N GLU A 260 0.64 -23.90 2.98
CA GLU A 260 1.73 -24.18 3.92
C GLU A 260 1.24 -24.06 5.38
N ARG A 261 0.36 -23.07 5.63
CA ARG A 261 -0.26 -22.81 6.93
C ARG A 261 -1.61 -22.12 6.71
N VAL A 262 -2.57 -22.40 7.62
CA VAL A 262 -3.84 -21.67 7.70
C VAL A 262 -3.93 -20.99 9.07
N ILE A 263 -4.09 -19.67 9.06
CA ILE A 263 -4.22 -18.86 10.27
C ILE A 263 -5.65 -18.32 10.34
N ARG A 264 -6.29 -18.40 11.52
CA ARG A 264 -7.66 -17.92 11.72
C ARG A 264 -7.73 -16.97 12.87
N TYR A 265 -8.35 -15.81 12.65
CA TYR A 265 -8.59 -14.80 13.67
C TYR A 265 -10.08 -14.58 13.88
N ASP A 266 -10.48 -14.49 15.15
CA ASP A 266 -11.76 -13.97 15.59
C ASP A 266 -11.58 -12.45 15.81
N VAL A 267 -12.03 -11.64 14.85
CA VAL A 267 -11.80 -10.20 14.86
C VAL A 267 -12.56 -9.47 15.97
N SER A 268 -13.58 -10.09 16.57
CA SER A 268 -14.31 -9.52 17.70
C SER A 268 -13.45 -9.33 18.95
N LYS A 269 -12.29 -10.00 18.99
CA LYS A 269 -11.30 -9.92 20.07
C LYS A 269 -10.16 -8.93 19.81
N ILE A 270 -10.14 -8.32 18.62
CA ILE A 270 -9.10 -7.37 18.24
C ILE A 270 -9.52 -5.97 18.67
N GLU A 271 -8.67 -5.30 19.42
CA GLU A 271 -8.78 -3.88 19.74
C GLU A 271 -8.06 -3.03 18.69
N PRO A 272 -8.35 -1.71 18.59
CA PRO A 272 -7.49 -0.81 17.84
C PRO A 272 -6.02 -1.03 18.23
N THR A 273 -5.18 -1.21 17.23
CA THR A 273 -3.81 -1.72 17.40
C THR A 273 -2.78 -0.65 17.04
N VAL A 274 -1.76 -0.51 17.88
CA VAL A 274 -0.64 0.42 17.68
C VAL A 274 0.66 -0.35 17.57
N ALA A 275 1.40 -0.17 16.47
CA ALA A 275 2.76 -0.69 16.36
C ALA A 275 3.77 0.33 16.89
N PHE A 276 4.55 -0.09 17.86
CA PHE A 276 5.59 0.71 18.51
C PHE A 276 6.88 0.75 17.69
N PRO A 277 7.73 1.78 17.83
CA PRO A 277 9.06 1.81 17.22
C PRO A 277 9.91 0.59 17.66
N HIS A 278 10.82 0.04 16.83
CA HIS A 278 11.11 0.46 15.45
C HIS A 278 10.83 -0.66 14.46
N LEU A 279 9.81 -1.49 14.74
CA LEU A 279 9.37 -2.57 13.87
C LEU A 279 7.83 -2.61 13.85
N PRO A 280 7.20 -2.90 12.69
CA PRO A 280 5.75 -3.03 12.61
C PRO A 280 5.16 -4.17 13.45
N GLU A 281 5.97 -5.16 13.83
CA GLU A 281 5.56 -6.28 14.69
C GLU A 281 5.44 -5.93 16.18
N ASN A 282 6.00 -4.79 16.61
CA ASN A 282 5.92 -4.35 18.01
C ASN A 282 4.52 -3.85 18.37
N THR A 283 3.51 -4.65 18.11
CA THR A 283 2.10 -4.26 18.26
C THR A 283 1.62 -4.36 19.69
N ARG A 284 0.72 -3.44 20.05
CA ARG A 284 -0.02 -3.46 21.31
C ARG A 284 -1.47 -3.06 21.07
N PRO A 285 -2.44 -3.68 21.77
CA PRO A 285 -3.80 -3.16 21.80
C PRO A 285 -3.80 -1.78 22.46
N ILE A 286 -4.71 -0.91 22.04
CA ILE A 286 -4.79 0.48 22.48
C ILE A 286 -4.90 0.59 24.01
N SER A 287 -5.58 -0.36 24.64
CA SER A 287 -5.73 -0.44 26.12
C SER A 287 -4.40 -0.62 26.86
N LYS A 288 -3.32 -1.04 26.18
CA LYS A 288 -1.99 -1.29 26.75
C LYS A 288 -0.91 -0.30 26.29
N VAL A 289 -1.29 0.77 25.58
CA VAL A 289 -0.32 1.74 25.05
C VAL A 289 0.30 2.63 26.14
N GLY A 290 -0.48 3.02 27.16
CA GLY A 290 -0.02 3.91 28.20
C GLY A 290 -0.04 5.40 27.80
N ASP A 291 0.73 6.24 28.51
CA ASP A 291 0.76 7.70 28.30
C ASP A 291 1.88 8.11 27.34
N VAL A 292 1.71 7.85 26.05
CA VAL A 292 2.68 8.21 25.00
C VAL A 292 2.29 9.53 24.37
N LYS A 293 3.02 10.61 24.67
CA LYS A 293 2.87 11.92 24.02
C LYS A 293 3.43 11.90 22.60
N ILE A 294 2.81 12.70 21.73
CA ILE A 294 3.21 12.83 20.32
C ILE A 294 3.42 14.29 19.93
N ASP A 295 4.32 14.53 19.00
CA ASP A 295 4.61 15.85 18.40
C ASP A 295 3.97 16.01 17.03
N GLN A 296 3.65 14.88 16.37
CA GLN A 296 3.08 14.89 15.04
C GLN A 296 2.08 13.74 14.84
N ALA A 297 1.04 14.00 14.07
CA ALA A 297 0.16 12.96 13.53
C ALA A 297 0.14 13.05 11.99
N VAL A 298 0.18 11.89 11.32
CA VAL A 298 0.16 11.81 9.85
C VAL A 298 -0.97 10.88 9.44
N ILE A 299 -1.89 11.40 8.62
CA ILE A 299 -3.02 10.63 8.06
C ILE A 299 -2.89 10.63 6.55
N GLY A 300 -2.90 9.44 5.95
CA GLY A 300 -2.78 9.29 4.50
C GLY A 300 -1.80 8.20 4.10
N SER A 301 -1.01 8.47 3.07
CA SER A 301 -0.11 7.55 2.35
C SER A 301 -0.85 6.54 1.46
N CYS A 302 -0.09 5.67 0.77
CA CYS A 302 -0.67 4.58 -0.03
C CYS A 302 -1.50 3.60 0.80
N THR A 303 -1.26 3.53 2.10
CA THR A 303 -1.92 2.63 3.04
C THR A 303 -3.31 3.14 3.42
N ASN A 304 -3.42 4.40 3.87
CA ASN A 304 -4.65 4.96 4.45
C ASN A 304 -4.90 6.42 3.99
N GLY A 305 -4.73 6.70 2.71
CA GLY A 305 -5.08 7.99 2.09
C GLY A 305 -6.34 7.92 1.23
N ARG A 306 -7.16 6.88 1.37
CA ARG A 306 -8.39 6.70 0.60
C ARG A 306 -9.56 7.46 1.20
N LEU A 307 -10.66 7.56 0.46
CA LEU A 307 -11.78 8.40 0.86
C LEU A 307 -12.40 7.98 2.19
N SER A 308 -12.53 6.68 2.44
CA SER A 308 -13.05 6.15 3.72
C SER A 308 -12.12 6.46 4.91
N ASP A 309 -10.81 6.49 4.70
CA ASP A 309 -9.83 6.86 5.73
C ASP A 309 -9.99 8.33 6.14
N LEU A 310 -10.15 9.21 5.12
CA LEU A 310 -10.37 10.65 5.32
C LEU A 310 -11.72 10.91 5.98
N GLU A 311 -12.75 10.15 5.63
CA GLU A 311 -14.09 10.24 6.24
C GLU A 311 -14.05 9.96 7.74
N VAL A 312 -13.40 8.86 8.14
CA VAL A 312 -13.25 8.49 9.56
C VAL A 312 -12.49 9.57 10.33
N ALA A 313 -11.38 10.06 9.76
CA ALA A 313 -10.60 11.13 10.38
C ALA A 313 -11.41 12.43 10.50
N ALA A 314 -12.14 12.84 9.44
CA ALA A 314 -12.97 14.01 9.46
C ALA A 314 -14.11 13.89 10.49
N LYS A 315 -14.74 12.73 10.63
CA LYS A 315 -15.77 12.47 11.65
C LYS A 315 -15.25 12.70 13.06
N ILE A 316 -14.02 12.28 13.36
CA ILE A 316 -13.40 12.45 14.68
C ILE A 316 -13.00 13.91 14.90
N LEU A 317 -12.47 14.59 13.89
CA LEU A 317 -11.96 15.97 14.00
C LEU A 317 -13.06 17.03 13.97
N LYS A 318 -14.27 16.70 13.48
CA LYS A 318 -15.37 17.65 13.33
C LYS A 318 -15.71 18.32 14.67
N GLY A 319 -15.64 19.65 14.71
CA GLY A 319 -15.89 20.47 15.89
C GLY A 319 -14.81 20.40 16.98
N ARG A 320 -13.70 19.71 16.72
CA ARG A 320 -12.54 19.61 17.62
C ARG A 320 -11.34 20.37 17.06
N LYS A 321 -10.36 20.62 17.92
CA LYS A 321 -9.08 21.21 17.53
C LYS A 321 -7.95 20.23 17.79
N VAL A 322 -6.99 20.21 16.91
CA VAL A 322 -5.71 19.53 17.11
C VAL A 322 -5.03 20.14 18.33
N ASN A 323 -4.41 19.32 19.16
CA ASN A 323 -3.64 19.79 20.30
C ASN A 323 -2.58 20.81 19.86
N LYS A 324 -2.44 21.90 20.62
CA LYS A 324 -1.53 23.01 20.26
C LYS A 324 -0.06 22.61 20.08
N ASP A 325 0.35 21.51 20.68
CA ASP A 325 1.71 20.99 20.66
C ASP A 325 1.89 19.89 19.61
N VAL A 326 0.86 19.60 18.78
CA VAL A 326 0.87 18.55 17.75
C VAL A 326 0.69 19.14 16.35
N ARG A 327 1.49 18.69 15.40
CA ARG A 327 1.30 18.95 13.97
C ARG A 327 0.46 17.82 13.38
N LEU A 328 -0.71 18.10 12.84
CA LEU A 328 -1.47 17.13 12.05
C LEU A 328 -1.28 17.41 10.55
N ILE A 329 -0.84 16.41 9.80
CA ILE A 329 -0.66 16.51 8.35
C ILE A 329 -1.49 15.43 7.67
N VAL A 330 -2.27 15.82 6.65
CA VAL A 330 -3.17 14.92 5.91
C VAL A 330 -2.74 14.84 4.45
N PHE A 331 -2.59 13.62 3.93
CA PHE A 331 -2.19 13.32 2.54
C PHE A 331 -3.28 12.48 1.85
N PRO A 332 -4.19 13.09 1.06
CA PRO A 332 -5.12 12.34 0.21
C PRO A 332 -4.37 11.48 -0.82
N GLY A 333 -4.89 10.29 -1.10
CA GLY A 333 -4.18 9.31 -1.95
C GLY A 333 -4.08 9.71 -3.42
N THR A 334 -5.12 10.32 -3.99
CA THR A 334 -5.16 10.76 -5.39
C THR A 334 -5.86 12.11 -5.55
N ARG A 335 -5.69 12.72 -6.73
CA ARG A 335 -6.40 13.96 -7.08
C ARG A 335 -7.93 13.77 -6.99
N GLU A 336 -8.43 12.65 -7.43
CA GLU A 336 -9.85 12.33 -7.40
C GLU A 336 -10.37 12.21 -5.97
N ILE A 337 -9.62 11.52 -5.09
CA ILE A 337 -9.92 11.44 -3.65
C ILE A 337 -9.88 12.84 -3.02
N TYR A 338 -8.87 13.65 -3.36
CA TYR A 338 -8.75 15.02 -2.88
C TYR A 338 -9.97 15.87 -3.23
N LEU A 339 -10.41 15.83 -4.52
CA LEU A 339 -11.60 16.54 -4.99
C LEU A 339 -12.87 16.05 -4.32
N GLU A 340 -13.03 14.75 -4.13
CA GLU A 340 -14.22 14.20 -3.48
C GLU A 340 -14.25 14.54 -1.99
N ALA A 341 -13.12 14.46 -1.30
CA ALA A 341 -12.99 14.88 0.09
C ALA A 341 -13.31 16.38 0.26
N MET A 342 -12.90 17.22 -0.70
CA MET A 342 -13.26 18.65 -0.71
C MET A 342 -14.78 18.85 -0.86
N LYS A 343 -15.43 18.16 -1.80
CA LYS A 343 -16.86 18.24 -2.02
C LYS A 343 -17.68 17.81 -0.81
N ARG A 344 -17.18 16.83 -0.04
CA ARG A 344 -17.81 16.33 1.19
C ARG A 344 -17.51 17.19 2.43
N GLY A 345 -16.72 18.27 2.30
CA GLY A 345 -16.35 19.16 3.40
C GLY A 345 -15.30 18.59 4.34
N TYR A 346 -14.64 17.47 3.99
CA TYR A 346 -13.62 16.89 4.86
C TYR A 346 -12.38 17.77 4.95
N LEU A 347 -11.99 18.42 3.85
CA LEU A 347 -10.82 19.33 3.86
C LEU A 347 -11.09 20.56 4.73
N GLU A 348 -12.30 21.12 4.66
CA GLU A 348 -12.73 22.22 5.54
C GLU A 348 -12.61 21.79 7.00
N THR A 349 -13.17 20.63 7.36
CA THR A 349 -13.05 20.06 8.71
C THR A 349 -11.62 19.93 9.18
N PHE A 350 -10.70 19.44 8.32
CA PHE A 350 -9.28 19.30 8.66
C PHE A 350 -8.63 20.66 8.91
N ILE A 351 -8.86 21.63 8.03
CA ILE A 351 -8.30 22.99 8.15
C ILE A 351 -8.85 23.68 9.40
N GLU A 352 -10.15 23.60 9.65
CA GLU A 352 -10.78 24.14 10.85
C GLU A 352 -10.24 23.48 12.12
N ALA A 353 -9.93 22.18 12.09
CA ALA A 353 -9.31 21.48 13.21
C ALA A 353 -7.86 21.94 13.46
N GLY A 354 -7.20 22.60 12.50
CA GLY A 354 -5.81 23.03 12.56
C GLY A 354 -4.82 22.08 11.89
N ALA A 355 -5.29 21.22 10.97
CA ALA A 355 -4.43 20.35 10.19
C ALA A 355 -3.86 21.06 8.96
N ALA A 356 -2.65 20.66 8.55
CA ALA A 356 -2.10 20.97 7.23
C ALA A 356 -2.56 19.88 6.24
N VAL A 357 -3.29 20.27 5.19
CA VAL A 357 -3.70 19.34 4.12
C VAL A 357 -2.73 19.51 2.95
N SER A 358 -2.07 18.42 2.58
CA SER A 358 -1.09 18.40 1.49
C SER A 358 -1.74 17.96 0.16
N THR A 359 -1.03 18.20 -0.94
CA THR A 359 -1.33 17.56 -2.22
C THR A 359 -1.08 16.05 -2.12
N PRO A 360 -1.67 15.22 -3.02
CA PRO A 360 -1.37 13.79 -3.07
C PRO A 360 0.12 13.52 -3.29
N THR A 361 0.79 13.04 -2.25
CA THR A 361 2.21 12.67 -2.26
C THR A 361 2.48 11.69 -1.12
N CYS A 362 3.58 10.95 -1.18
CA CYS A 362 3.99 10.03 -0.13
C CYS A 362 4.36 10.75 1.19
N GLY A 363 4.61 12.06 1.13
CA GLY A 363 4.90 12.89 2.30
C GLY A 363 6.12 12.41 3.07
N PRO A 364 6.04 12.30 4.40
CA PRO A 364 7.18 11.93 5.24
C PRO A 364 7.42 10.41 5.33
N CYS A 365 6.66 9.59 4.61
CA CYS A 365 6.63 8.12 4.74
C CYS A 365 8.02 7.46 4.67
N LEU A 366 8.97 8.06 3.96
CA LEU A 366 10.36 7.58 3.89
C LEU A 366 11.41 8.60 4.38
N GLY A 367 10.97 9.62 5.11
CA GLY A 367 11.85 10.65 5.67
C GLY A 367 12.40 11.65 4.64
N GLY A 368 11.78 11.77 3.48
CA GLY A 368 12.34 12.54 2.38
C GLY A 368 11.58 13.78 1.94
N HIS A 369 10.33 13.98 2.39
CA HIS A 369 9.46 15.08 1.97
C HIS A 369 8.62 15.57 3.15
N CYS A 370 7.72 16.52 2.94
CA CYS A 370 6.93 17.24 3.97
C CYS A 370 6.62 16.45 5.24
N GLY A 371 6.86 17.06 6.42
CA GLY A 371 6.54 16.46 7.73
C GLY A 371 7.62 15.53 8.28
N VAL A 372 8.87 15.75 7.88
CA VAL A 372 10.04 15.05 8.42
C VAL A 372 10.22 15.39 9.91
N LEU A 373 10.53 14.37 10.72
CA LEU A 373 10.72 14.48 12.17
C LEU A 373 12.15 14.89 12.51
N ALA A 374 12.27 15.75 13.52
CA ALA A 374 13.53 16.08 14.17
C ALA A 374 13.91 15.03 15.23
N LYS A 375 15.13 15.17 15.76
CA LYS A 375 15.65 14.33 16.83
C LYS A 375 14.73 14.29 18.04
N GLY A 376 14.35 13.11 18.49
CA GLY A 376 13.53 12.86 19.67
C GLY A 376 12.04 13.14 19.49
N GLU A 377 11.60 13.59 18.30
CA GLU A 377 10.17 13.77 18.03
C GLU A 377 9.45 12.43 17.84
N ARG A 378 8.18 12.40 18.25
CA ARG A 378 7.28 11.24 18.16
C ARG A 378 6.13 11.51 17.23
N ALA A 379 5.90 10.59 16.28
CA ALA A 379 4.74 10.68 15.42
C ALA A 379 3.85 9.45 15.53
N ILE A 380 2.53 9.65 15.52
CA ILE A 380 1.57 8.61 15.19
C ILE A 380 1.22 8.73 13.71
N SER A 381 1.19 7.61 12.98
CA SER A 381 1.07 7.63 11.53
C SER A 381 0.23 6.48 11.00
N THR A 382 -0.51 6.74 9.93
CA THR A 382 -1.22 5.73 9.17
C THR A 382 -0.36 5.14 8.03
N THR A 383 0.91 5.55 7.92
CA THR A 383 1.88 4.94 7.00
C THR A 383 2.14 3.48 7.35
N ASN A 384 2.99 2.81 6.60
CA ASN A 384 3.16 1.36 6.69
C ASN A 384 4.44 0.91 7.42
N ARG A 385 5.43 1.78 7.64
CA ARG A 385 6.72 1.47 8.25
C ARG A 385 7.11 2.44 9.34
N ASN A 386 7.77 1.90 10.37
CA ASN A 386 8.27 2.67 11.51
C ASN A 386 9.71 2.30 11.91
N PHE A 387 10.54 1.88 10.94
CA PHE A 387 11.94 1.58 11.16
C PHE A 387 12.73 2.79 11.67
N VAL A 388 13.89 2.56 12.25
CA VAL A 388 14.83 3.62 12.69
C VAL A 388 15.05 4.63 11.55
N GLY A 389 14.84 5.91 11.82
CA GLY A 389 15.00 7.00 10.86
C GLY A 389 13.98 7.03 9.72
N ARG A 390 12.92 6.20 9.78
CA ARG A 390 11.98 6.05 8.66
C ARG A 390 11.24 7.34 8.30
N MET A 391 10.98 8.21 9.26
CA MET A 391 10.26 9.46 9.02
C MET A 391 11.12 10.72 9.26
N GLY A 392 12.45 10.58 9.37
CA GLY A 392 13.33 11.70 9.61
C GLY A 392 14.59 11.31 10.38
N ASP A 393 14.84 12.00 11.50
CA ASP A 393 16.01 11.73 12.35
C ASP A 393 16.00 10.29 12.90
N VAL A 394 17.19 9.70 13.05
CA VAL A 394 17.35 8.33 13.54
C VAL A 394 16.91 8.12 14.98
N GLU A 395 16.87 9.19 15.76
CA GLU A 395 16.39 9.18 17.14
C GLU A 395 14.89 9.59 17.25
N SER A 396 14.20 9.74 16.12
CA SER A 396 12.75 9.94 16.10
C SER A 396 12.01 8.61 16.23
N GLU A 397 10.79 8.66 16.76
CA GLU A 397 9.94 7.50 16.99
C GLU A 397 8.66 7.60 16.16
N VAL A 398 8.32 6.53 15.41
CA VAL A 398 7.08 6.45 14.65
C VAL A 398 6.22 5.32 15.18
N TYR A 399 4.97 5.62 15.50
CA TYR A 399 3.93 4.69 15.94
C TYR A 399 2.94 4.49 14.80
N LEU A 400 2.66 3.26 14.38
CA LEU A 400 1.69 2.98 13.34
C LEU A 400 0.31 2.69 13.95
N ALA A 401 -0.72 3.32 13.40
CA ALA A 401 -2.09 3.10 13.83
C ALA A 401 -3.10 3.37 12.71
N SER A 402 -4.37 3.09 12.98
CA SER A 402 -5.48 3.40 12.08
C SER A 402 -5.76 4.91 11.99
N PRO A 403 -6.44 5.39 10.93
CA PRO A 403 -6.87 6.77 10.82
C PRO A 403 -7.68 7.28 12.02
N ALA A 404 -8.49 6.42 12.62
CA ALA A 404 -9.29 6.75 13.80
C ALA A 404 -8.40 7.07 15.02
N VAL A 405 -7.46 6.19 15.31
CA VAL A 405 -6.52 6.37 16.43
C VAL A 405 -5.60 7.57 16.17
N ALA A 406 -5.10 7.76 14.94
CA ALA A 406 -4.25 8.89 14.58
C ALA A 406 -4.97 10.23 14.74
N ALA A 407 -6.22 10.33 14.28
CA ALA A 407 -7.04 11.54 14.42
C ALA A 407 -7.37 11.87 15.90
N ALA A 408 -7.74 10.85 16.66
CA ALA A 408 -8.01 11.01 18.10
C ALA A 408 -6.76 11.47 18.87
N SER A 409 -5.63 10.85 18.57
CA SER A 409 -4.35 11.17 19.19
C SER A 409 -3.89 12.60 18.87
N ALA A 410 -4.15 13.08 17.64
CA ALA A 410 -3.86 14.46 17.25
C ALA A 410 -4.64 15.49 18.12
N VAL A 411 -5.89 15.17 18.46
CA VAL A 411 -6.71 16.03 19.36
C VAL A 411 -6.20 15.95 20.80
N ALA A 412 -5.91 14.74 21.29
CA ALA A 412 -5.50 14.52 22.68
C ALA A 412 -4.05 14.95 22.99
N GLY A 413 -3.16 15.02 21.98
CA GLY A 413 -1.73 15.26 22.18
C GLY A 413 -0.94 14.01 22.63
N LYS A 414 -1.59 12.87 22.66
CA LYS A 414 -1.04 11.57 23.05
C LYS A 414 -1.82 10.44 22.40
N ILE A 415 -1.25 9.24 22.35
CA ILE A 415 -1.90 8.08 21.74
C ILE A 415 -3.13 7.66 22.55
N VAL A 416 -4.32 7.72 21.94
CA VAL A 416 -5.60 7.38 22.58
C VAL A 416 -6.57 6.73 21.59
N SER A 417 -7.54 5.97 22.10
CA SER A 417 -8.73 5.56 21.35
C SER A 417 -9.68 6.73 21.13
N PRO A 418 -10.44 6.76 20.02
CA PRO A 418 -11.50 7.76 19.83
C PRO A 418 -12.54 7.83 20.94
N ASP A 419 -12.81 6.73 21.64
CA ASP A 419 -13.74 6.69 22.79
C ASP A 419 -13.26 7.49 24.01
N MET A 420 -11.99 7.90 24.00
CA MET A 420 -11.39 8.69 25.11
C MET A 420 -11.44 10.19 24.88
N LEU A 421 -12.06 10.66 23.76
CA LEU A 421 -12.31 12.06 23.45
C LEU A 421 -13.69 12.49 23.97
#